data_820ffb8bf5882a6fa1b04a20bd3e05d6
#
_entry.id   820ffb8bf5882a6fa1b04a20bd3e05d6
#
_cell.length_a   1.000
_cell.length_b   1.000
_cell.length_c   1.000
_cell.angle_alpha   90.00
_cell.angle_beta   90.00
_cell.angle_gamma   90.00
#
_symmetry.space_group_name_H-M   'P 1'
#
loop_
_entity.id
_entity.type
_entity.pdbx_description
1 polymer ?
#
loop_
_entity_poly.entity_id
_entity_poly.type
_entity_poly.pdbx_seq_one_letter_code
_entity_poly.pdbx_strand_id
1 'polypeptide(L)'
;MASSILILKNGEYFIEDYPVKKMIEGFGSPFYVYSKEKLITNFNSFKSHFNGINHLICFAVKSNSNIGILNILAENGAGFDIVSGGELERVISAKGDPKKIVFSGVGKTIDEIRLAINHDILAFNVESESELLRIQSVAKSLNKKASISIRVNPNVDAKTHPYISTGLKDNKFGVNEDEPCRCIRK
;
A
#
# COMPACT_ATOMS: atom_id res chain seq x y z
N MET A 1 -4.50 -13.62 -21.85
CA MET A 1 -5.50 -14.32 -21.00
C MET A 1 -4.86 -14.56 -19.63
N ALA A 2 -5.53 -14.22 -18.54
CA ALA A 2 -5.02 -14.53 -17.20
C ALA A 2 -5.01 -16.05 -17.04
N SER A 3 -3.82 -16.67 -16.85
CA SER A 3 -3.73 -18.09 -16.57
C SER A 3 -4.50 -18.43 -15.30
N SER A 4 -5.38 -19.42 -15.36
CA SER A 4 -6.11 -19.89 -14.19
C SER A 4 -5.11 -20.36 -13.12
N ILE A 5 -5.30 -19.95 -11.87
CA ILE A 5 -4.53 -20.46 -10.73
C ILE A 5 -4.85 -21.93 -10.48
N LEU A 6 -6.09 -22.34 -10.80
CA LEU A 6 -6.59 -23.69 -10.61
C LEU A 6 -6.33 -24.49 -11.88
N ILE A 7 -5.61 -25.58 -11.75
CA ILE A 7 -5.21 -26.49 -12.85
C ILE A 7 -5.83 -27.86 -12.62
N LEU A 8 -6.46 -28.43 -13.64
CA LEU A 8 -6.96 -29.80 -13.62
C LEU A 8 -5.88 -30.74 -14.20
N LYS A 9 -5.37 -31.65 -13.38
CA LYS A 9 -4.38 -32.70 -13.79
C LYS A 9 -4.95 -34.06 -13.39
N ASN A 10 -5.10 -34.97 -14.35
CA ASN A 10 -5.57 -36.35 -14.11
C ASN A 10 -6.89 -36.44 -13.30
N GLY A 11 -7.83 -35.55 -13.52
CA GLY A 11 -9.11 -35.53 -12.81
C GLY A 11 -9.07 -34.90 -11.40
N GLU A 12 -7.94 -34.37 -10.97
CA GLU A 12 -7.76 -33.70 -9.68
C GLU A 12 -7.34 -32.23 -9.87
N TYR A 13 -7.83 -31.34 -9.01
CA TYR A 13 -7.47 -29.93 -9.04
C TYR A 13 -6.22 -29.62 -8.23
N PHE A 14 -5.34 -28.80 -8.81
CA PHE A 14 -4.12 -28.30 -8.21
C PHE A 14 -4.06 -26.77 -8.21
N ILE A 15 -3.40 -26.21 -7.20
CA ILE A 15 -2.90 -24.84 -7.21
C ILE A 15 -1.39 -24.91 -7.09
N GLU A 16 -0.68 -24.41 -8.13
CA GLU A 16 0.73 -24.71 -8.36
C GLU A 16 0.93 -26.25 -8.43
N ASP A 17 1.74 -26.82 -7.57
CA ASP A 17 1.95 -28.27 -7.50
C ASP A 17 1.25 -28.94 -6.30
N TYR A 18 0.35 -28.21 -5.62
CA TYR A 18 -0.30 -28.74 -4.42
C TYR A 18 -1.77 -29.14 -4.70
N PRO A 19 -2.17 -30.40 -4.39
CA PRO A 19 -3.55 -30.85 -4.62
C PRO A 19 -4.55 -30.12 -3.74
N VAL A 20 -5.63 -29.62 -4.33
CA VAL A 20 -6.71 -28.93 -3.57
C VAL A 20 -7.35 -29.86 -2.53
N LYS A 21 -7.46 -31.15 -2.84
CA LYS A 21 -7.96 -32.16 -1.89
C LYS A 21 -7.17 -32.17 -0.57
N LYS A 22 -5.84 -32.15 -0.65
CA LYS A 22 -4.98 -32.09 0.55
C LYS A 22 -5.13 -30.76 1.31
N MET A 23 -5.40 -29.65 0.63
CA MET A 23 -5.69 -28.38 1.29
C MET A 23 -6.98 -28.49 2.11
N ILE A 24 -8.03 -29.08 1.52
CA ILE A 24 -9.31 -29.30 2.21
C ILE A 24 -9.13 -30.22 3.43
N GLU A 25 -8.37 -31.30 3.28
CA GLU A 25 -8.07 -32.23 4.38
C GLU A 25 -7.32 -31.56 5.53
N GLY A 26 -6.40 -30.62 5.22
CA GLY A 26 -5.58 -29.94 6.21
C GLY A 26 -6.23 -28.70 6.86
N PHE A 27 -7.03 -27.96 6.12
CA PHE A 27 -7.55 -26.64 6.55
C PHE A 27 -9.07 -26.59 6.67
N GLY A 28 -9.78 -27.60 6.21
CA GLY A 28 -11.25 -27.58 6.12
C GLY A 28 -11.73 -26.79 4.89
N SER A 29 -13.00 -26.35 4.93
CA SER A 29 -13.66 -25.57 3.88
C SER A 29 -14.75 -24.71 4.54
N PRO A 30 -14.94 -23.44 4.10
CA PRO A 30 -14.22 -22.72 3.05
C PRO A 30 -12.89 -22.11 3.54
N PHE A 31 -11.93 -21.82 2.61
CA PHE A 31 -10.67 -21.14 2.89
C PHE A 31 -10.19 -20.32 1.69
N TYR A 32 -9.32 -19.33 1.92
CA TYR A 32 -8.66 -18.57 0.89
C TYR A 32 -7.31 -19.18 0.55
N VAL A 33 -6.96 -19.21 -0.74
CA VAL A 33 -5.66 -19.66 -1.24
C VAL A 33 -5.03 -18.59 -2.10
N TYR A 34 -3.75 -18.33 -1.87
CA TYR A 34 -2.94 -17.41 -2.65
C TYR A 34 -1.77 -18.17 -3.27
N SER A 35 -1.59 -18.05 -4.59
CA SER A 35 -0.47 -18.61 -5.31
C SER A 35 0.74 -17.67 -5.21
N LYS A 36 1.86 -18.16 -4.68
CA LYS A 36 3.13 -17.43 -4.60
C LYS A 36 3.65 -17.11 -6.00
N GLU A 37 3.62 -18.10 -6.89
CA GLU A 37 4.07 -17.95 -8.28
C GLU A 37 3.27 -16.85 -9.00
N LYS A 38 1.94 -16.84 -8.82
CA LYS A 38 1.08 -15.84 -9.45
C LYS A 38 1.32 -14.43 -8.91
N LEU A 39 1.53 -14.28 -7.59
CA LEU A 39 1.89 -13.00 -6.98
C LEU A 39 3.18 -12.44 -7.58
N ILE A 40 4.23 -13.26 -7.64
CA ILE A 40 5.55 -12.88 -8.18
C ILE A 40 5.42 -12.55 -9.68
N THR A 41 4.74 -13.40 -10.46
CA THR A 41 4.56 -13.19 -11.90
C THR A 41 3.82 -11.90 -12.19
N ASN A 42 2.72 -11.62 -11.49
CA ASN A 42 1.96 -10.40 -11.66
C ASN A 42 2.77 -9.16 -11.28
N PHE A 43 3.49 -9.19 -10.15
CA PHE A 43 4.35 -8.09 -9.72
C PHE A 43 5.45 -7.80 -10.74
N ASN A 44 6.15 -8.83 -11.21
CA ASN A 44 7.24 -8.70 -12.19
C ASN A 44 6.72 -8.27 -13.56
N SER A 45 5.57 -8.77 -14.00
CA SER A 45 4.92 -8.34 -15.23
C SER A 45 4.60 -6.84 -15.18
N PHE A 46 4.02 -6.37 -14.07
CA PHE A 46 3.75 -4.94 -13.89
C PHE A 46 5.04 -4.13 -13.87
N LYS A 47 6.04 -4.57 -13.11
CA LYS A 47 7.34 -3.91 -12.99
C LYS A 47 8.07 -3.79 -14.33
N SER A 48 7.99 -4.80 -15.19
CA SER A 48 8.69 -4.81 -16.48
C SER A 48 8.23 -3.71 -17.45
N HIS A 49 6.99 -3.20 -17.30
CA HIS A 49 6.48 -2.10 -18.12
C HIS A 49 7.09 -0.73 -17.77
N PHE A 50 7.81 -0.65 -16.64
CA PHE A 50 8.51 0.57 -16.21
C PHE A 50 10.04 0.50 -16.44
N ASN A 51 10.51 -0.46 -17.23
CA ASN A 51 11.94 -0.57 -17.56
C ASN A 51 12.48 0.73 -18.16
N GLY A 52 13.62 1.20 -17.67
CA GLY A 52 14.23 2.47 -18.10
C GLY A 52 13.68 3.71 -17.39
N ILE A 53 12.69 3.58 -16.54
CA ILE A 53 12.12 4.67 -15.74
C ILE A 53 12.44 4.40 -14.26
N ASN A 54 12.93 5.42 -13.54
CA ASN A 54 13.09 5.31 -12.09
C ASN A 54 11.71 5.25 -11.44
N HIS A 55 11.39 4.12 -10.81
CA HIS A 55 10.05 3.86 -10.25
C HIS A 55 10.10 3.01 -8.98
N LEU A 56 9.06 3.13 -8.18
CA LEU A 56 8.78 2.26 -7.03
C LEU A 56 7.33 1.83 -7.08
N ILE A 57 7.08 0.51 -7.10
CA ILE A 57 5.74 -0.05 -7.03
C ILE A 57 5.42 -0.30 -5.56
N CYS A 58 4.44 0.42 -5.03
CA CYS A 58 3.97 0.27 -3.66
C CYS A 58 2.68 -0.55 -3.63
N PHE A 59 2.70 -1.68 -2.92
CA PHE A 59 1.52 -2.50 -2.69
C PHE A 59 0.62 -1.86 -1.63
N ALA A 60 -0.67 -1.68 -1.94
CA ALA A 60 -1.65 -1.14 -0.99
C ALA A 60 -2.02 -2.20 0.06
N VAL A 61 -1.48 -2.08 1.27
CA VAL A 61 -1.61 -3.07 2.35
C VAL A 61 -3.06 -3.29 2.78
N LYS A 62 -3.90 -2.24 2.71
CA LYS A 62 -5.34 -2.31 3.00
C LYS A 62 -6.10 -3.36 2.17
N SER A 63 -5.58 -3.75 1.01
CA SER A 63 -6.20 -4.77 0.16
C SER A 63 -5.96 -6.19 0.68
N ASN A 64 -4.80 -6.44 1.27
CA ASN A 64 -4.46 -7.69 1.93
C ASN A 64 -3.23 -7.51 2.84
N SER A 65 -3.44 -7.53 4.14
CA SER A 65 -2.38 -7.33 5.14
C SER A 65 -1.78 -8.65 5.68
N ASN A 66 -1.96 -9.77 4.99
CA ASN A 66 -1.36 -11.05 5.37
C ASN A 66 0.17 -10.96 5.30
N ILE A 67 0.85 -11.26 6.42
CA ILE A 67 2.30 -11.09 6.57
C ILE A 67 3.07 -11.95 5.54
N GLY A 68 2.60 -13.16 5.22
CA GLY A 68 3.22 -14.03 4.21
C GLY A 68 3.17 -13.41 2.80
N ILE A 69 2.06 -12.76 2.43
CA ILE A 69 1.92 -12.04 1.16
C ILE A 69 2.84 -10.83 1.14
N LEU A 70 2.84 -10.03 2.21
CA LEU A 70 3.72 -8.87 2.33
C LEU A 70 5.19 -9.27 2.25
N ASN A 71 5.59 -10.39 2.89
CA ASN A 71 6.96 -10.90 2.82
C ASN A 71 7.36 -11.29 1.38
N ILE A 72 6.50 -12.03 0.66
CA ILE A 72 6.76 -12.38 -0.74
C ILE A 72 7.00 -11.13 -1.59
N LEU A 73 6.16 -10.09 -1.41
CA LEU A 73 6.30 -8.83 -2.15
C LEU A 73 7.56 -8.06 -1.74
N ALA A 74 7.89 -8.01 -0.45
CA ALA A 74 9.10 -7.39 0.06
C ALA A 74 10.37 -8.03 -0.53
N GLU A 75 10.46 -9.37 -0.55
CA GLU A 75 11.56 -10.12 -1.15
C GLU A 75 11.73 -9.84 -2.66
N ASN A 76 10.63 -9.47 -3.35
CA ASN A 76 10.66 -9.08 -4.77
C ASN A 76 10.88 -7.57 -4.99
N GLY A 77 11.14 -6.82 -3.93
CA GLY A 77 11.54 -5.42 -3.98
C GLY A 77 10.39 -4.42 -4.02
N ALA A 78 9.17 -4.84 -3.71
CA ALA A 78 8.02 -3.93 -3.59
C ALA A 78 8.21 -2.91 -2.47
N GLY A 79 7.66 -1.72 -2.66
CA GLY A 79 7.29 -0.80 -1.60
C GLY A 79 5.88 -1.09 -1.07
N PHE A 80 5.45 -0.31 -0.09
CA PHE A 80 4.13 -0.50 0.54
C PHE A 80 3.44 0.83 0.76
N ASP A 81 2.15 0.87 0.46
CA ASP A 81 1.27 1.98 0.79
C ASP A 81 0.39 1.55 1.98
N ILE A 82 0.62 2.19 3.12
CA ILE A 82 -0.05 1.89 4.38
C ILE A 82 -1.04 3.00 4.75
N VAL A 83 -2.04 2.67 5.56
CA VAL A 83 -3.05 3.62 6.05
C VAL A 83 -3.20 3.61 7.59
N SER A 84 -2.37 2.84 8.30
CA SER A 84 -2.36 2.78 9.77
C SER A 84 -1.02 2.32 10.33
N GLY A 85 -0.79 2.57 11.63
CA GLY A 85 0.36 2.06 12.36
C GLY A 85 0.39 0.53 12.42
N GLY A 86 -0.77 -0.12 12.54
CA GLY A 86 -0.86 -1.58 12.52
C GLY A 86 -0.43 -2.18 11.18
N GLU A 87 -0.71 -1.51 10.07
CA GLU A 87 -0.18 -1.93 8.76
C GLU A 87 1.33 -1.73 8.67
N LEU A 88 1.88 -0.63 9.24
CA LEU A 88 3.33 -0.43 9.35
C LEU A 88 3.99 -1.59 10.07
N GLU A 89 3.49 -1.95 11.24
CA GLU A 89 4.04 -3.07 12.04
C GLU A 89 4.00 -4.39 11.27
N ARG A 90 2.93 -4.65 10.51
CA ARG A 90 2.83 -5.85 9.66
C ARG A 90 3.87 -5.85 8.53
N VAL A 91 4.09 -4.70 7.87
CA VAL A 91 5.11 -4.57 6.82
C VAL A 91 6.51 -4.79 7.40
N ILE A 92 6.82 -4.20 8.56
CA ILE A 92 8.10 -4.41 9.26
C ILE A 92 8.27 -5.89 9.64
N SER A 93 7.24 -6.52 10.20
CA SER A 93 7.25 -7.95 10.53
C SER A 93 7.44 -8.83 9.30
N ALA A 94 6.94 -8.40 8.15
CA ALA A 94 7.14 -9.05 6.85
C ALA A 94 8.51 -8.75 6.22
N LYS A 95 9.43 -8.06 6.93
CA LYS A 95 10.75 -7.64 6.45
C LYS A 95 10.70 -6.66 5.26
N GLY A 96 9.62 -5.87 5.16
CA GLY A 96 9.53 -4.75 4.21
C GLY A 96 10.55 -3.66 4.56
N ASP A 97 11.12 -3.05 3.53
CA ASP A 97 12.08 -1.96 3.68
C ASP A 97 11.34 -0.66 4.05
N PRO A 98 11.56 -0.07 5.25
CA PRO A 98 10.92 1.19 5.64
C PRO A 98 11.13 2.32 4.64
N LYS A 99 12.29 2.38 3.99
CA LYS A 99 12.61 3.38 2.96
C LYS A 99 11.78 3.27 1.68
N LYS A 100 10.92 2.26 1.60
CA LYS A 100 9.97 2.03 0.50
C LYS A 100 8.51 2.08 0.97
N ILE A 101 8.24 2.64 2.15
CA ILE A 101 6.89 2.75 2.69
C ILE A 101 6.40 4.19 2.53
N VAL A 102 5.20 4.34 1.98
CA VAL A 102 4.43 5.59 1.97
C VAL A 102 3.22 5.46 2.89
N PHE A 103 2.91 6.50 3.66
CA PHE A 103 1.81 6.49 4.62
C PHE A 103 0.69 7.41 4.14
N SER A 104 -0.40 6.82 3.68
CA SER A 104 -1.60 7.47 3.16
C SER A 104 -2.73 7.53 4.19
N GLY A 105 -3.85 8.17 3.84
CA GLY A 105 -5.08 8.21 4.65
C GLY A 105 -5.20 9.44 5.52
N VAL A 106 -6.45 9.79 5.84
CA VAL A 106 -6.84 11.04 6.52
C VAL A 106 -6.82 10.98 8.05
N GLY A 107 -6.67 9.78 8.62
CA GLY A 107 -6.84 9.53 10.05
C GLY A 107 -5.55 9.28 10.84
N LYS A 108 -4.37 9.68 10.32
CA LYS A 108 -3.09 9.46 11.00
C LYS A 108 -3.07 10.10 12.40
N THR A 109 -2.89 9.29 13.41
CA THR A 109 -2.74 9.74 14.81
C THR A 109 -1.31 10.21 15.10
N ILE A 110 -1.13 10.94 16.19
CA ILE A 110 0.20 11.40 16.64
C ILE A 110 1.14 10.23 16.87
N ASP A 111 0.64 9.14 17.46
CA ASP A 111 1.46 7.97 17.78
C ASP A 111 1.85 7.19 16.52
N GLU A 112 0.97 7.07 15.55
CA GLU A 112 1.27 6.46 14.26
C GLU A 112 2.29 7.29 13.45
N ILE A 113 2.16 8.63 13.47
CA ILE A 113 3.14 9.53 12.86
C ILE A 113 4.51 9.36 13.54
N ARG A 114 4.54 9.31 14.88
CA ARG A 114 5.76 9.09 15.66
C ARG A 114 6.42 7.76 15.32
N LEU A 115 5.63 6.69 15.27
CA LEU A 115 6.09 5.36 14.90
C LEU A 115 6.72 5.37 13.50
N ALA A 116 6.04 5.96 12.52
CA ALA A 116 6.50 6.03 11.14
C ALA A 116 7.79 6.86 10.98
N ILE A 117 7.90 8.01 11.68
CA ILE A 117 9.13 8.81 11.71
C ILE A 117 10.28 8.04 12.34
N ASN A 118 10.03 7.25 13.39
CA ASN A 118 11.08 6.45 14.03
C ASN A 118 11.59 5.33 13.12
N HIS A 119 10.77 4.77 12.27
CA HIS A 119 11.16 3.82 11.24
C HIS A 119 11.76 4.46 9.99
N ASP A 120 11.81 5.81 9.91
CA ASP A 120 12.32 6.56 8.77
C ASP A 120 11.67 6.13 7.45
N ILE A 121 10.36 6.07 7.37
CA ILE A 121 9.62 5.71 6.16
C ILE A 121 9.95 6.65 4.99
N LEU A 122 9.62 6.23 3.76
CA LEU A 122 9.90 7.02 2.56
C LEU A 122 9.21 8.38 2.59
N ALA A 123 7.88 8.42 2.82
CA ALA A 123 7.13 9.66 2.88
C ALA A 123 5.73 9.49 3.51
N PHE A 124 5.18 10.60 4.00
CA PHE A 124 3.77 10.74 4.31
C PHE A 124 3.03 11.36 3.13
N ASN A 125 1.95 10.76 2.68
CA ASN A 125 1.00 11.35 1.74
C ASN A 125 0.04 12.22 2.56
N VAL A 126 0.26 13.54 2.50
CA VAL A 126 -0.47 14.54 3.29
C VAL A 126 -1.78 14.90 2.60
N GLU A 127 -2.87 14.87 3.36
CA GLU A 127 -4.23 15.07 2.85
C GLU A 127 -4.85 16.40 3.30
N SER A 128 -4.20 17.13 4.22
CA SER A 128 -4.66 18.45 4.71
C SER A 128 -3.56 19.28 5.36
N GLU A 129 -3.75 20.61 5.45
CA GLU A 129 -2.82 21.50 6.16
C GLU A 129 -2.69 21.13 7.65
N SER A 130 -3.80 20.80 8.31
CA SER A 130 -3.80 20.44 9.73
C SER A 130 -2.98 19.16 9.98
N GLU A 131 -3.00 18.20 9.06
CA GLU A 131 -2.18 17.02 9.11
C GLU A 131 -0.70 17.36 8.92
N LEU A 132 -0.37 18.23 7.97
CA LEU A 132 1.01 18.71 7.75
C LEU A 132 1.61 19.31 9.02
N LEU A 133 0.86 20.21 9.67
CA LEU A 133 1.30 20.85 10.93
C LEU A 133 1.50 19.83 12.05
N ARG A 134 0.66 18.79 12.11
CA ARG A 134 0.80 17.68 13.06
C ARG A 134 2.07 16.89 12.81
N ILE A 135 2.34 16.51 11.57
CA ILE A 135 3.57 15.81 11.18
C ILE A 135 4.79 16.66 11.52
N GLN A 136 4.77 17.96 11.21
CA GLN A 136 5.84 18.90 11.54
C GLN A 136 6.10 18.96 13.05
N SER A 137 5.04 19.06 13.87
CA SER A 137 5.16 19.11 15.33
C SER A 137 5.81 17.85 15.88
N VAL A 138 5.38 16.68 15.43
CA VAL A 138 5.95 15.39 15.85
C VAL A 138 7.41 15.27 15.41
N ALA A 139 7.73 15.61 14.17
CA ALA A 139 9.09 15.57 13.65
C ALA A 139 10.03 16.48 14.45
N LYS A 140 9.60 17.72 14.77
CA LYS A 140 10.36 18.64 15.63
C LYS A 140 10.58 18.06 17.03
N SER A 141 9.57 17.44 17.65
CA SER A 141 9.70 16.83 18.98
C SER A 141 10.71 15.68 19.03
N LEU A 142 10.93 15.01 17.89
CA LEU A 142 11.90 13.93 17.72
C LEU A 142 13.27 14.40 17.21
N ASN A 143 13.43 15.71 16.95
CA ASN A 143 14.61 16.27 16.28
C ASN A 143 14.93 15.56 14.94
N LYS A 144 13.89 15.21 14.19
CA LYS A 144 13.98 14.52 12.89
C LYS A 144 13.30 15.35 11.79
N LYS A 145 13.55 14.96 10.54
CA LYS A 145 12.82 15.45 9.37
C LYS A 145 11.88 14.36 8.86
N ALA A 146 10.66 14.75 8.47
CA ALA A 146 9.72 13.87 7.80
C ALA A 146 9.64 14.25 6.32
N SER A 147 9.80 13.27 5.43
CA SER A 147 9.54 13.45 4.00
C SER A 147 8.03 13.43 3.77
N ILE A 148 7.53 14.33 2.92
CA ILE A 148 6.11 14.45 2.62
C ILE A 148 5.86 14.47 1.11
N SER A 149 4.67 14.03 0.73
CA SER A 149 4.04 14.23 -0.57
C SER A 149 2.66 14.81 -0.33
N ILE A 150 2.26 15.85 -1.04
CA ILE A 150 0.94 16.47 -0.88
C ILE A 150 -0.01 15.86 -1.89
N ARG A 151 -1.13 15.31 -1.40
CA ARG A 151 -2.20 14.82 -2.26
C ARG A 151 -3.06 16.00 -2.71
N VAL A 152 -3.03 16.28 -4.00
CA VAL A 152 -3.85 17.32 -4.63
C VAL A 152 -5.12 16.70 -5.19
N ASN A 153 -6.26 17.35 -4.91
CA ASN A 153 -7.53 17.02 -5.55
C ASN A 153 -7.67 17.83 -6.84
N PRO A 154 -7.61 17.20 -8.03
CA PRO A 154 -7.60 17.92 -9.31
C PRO A 154 -8.99 18.39 -9.76
N ASN A 155 -10.03 18.17 -8.97
CA ASN A 155 -11.43 18.46 -9.31
C ASN A 155 -11.87 17.87 -10.66
N VAL A 156 -11.43 16.67 -10.96
CA VAL A 156 -11.74 15.93 -12.19
C VAL A 156 -12.75 14.83 -11.90
N ASP A 157 -13.86 14.82 -12.65
CA ASP A 157 -14.80 13.71 -12.61
C ASP A 157 -14.23 12.51 -13.37
N ALA A 158 -13.83 11.48 -12.64
CA ALA A 158 -13.32 10.23 -13.18
C ALA A 158 -14.42 9.34 -13.78
N LYS A 159 -15.69 9.79 -13.80
CA LYS A 159 -16.85 9.03 -14.28
C LYS A 159 -16.97 7.65 -13.64
N THR A 160 -16.59 7.55 -12.37
CA THR A 160 -16.69 6.34 -11.56
C THR A 160 -18.01 6.31 -10.79
N HIS A 161 -18.29 5.18 -10.13
CA HIS A 161 -19.48 5.10 -9.27
C HIS A 161 -19.44 6.19 -8.19
N PRO A 162 -20.55 6.91 -7.91
CA PRO A 162 -20.58 8.07 -6.99
C PRO A 162 -19.97 7.78 -5.60
N TYR A 163 -20.16 6.56 -5.07
CA TYR A 163 -19.63 6.17 -3.76
C TYR A 163 -18.11 5.95 -3.70
N ILE A 164 -17.43 5.82 -4.84
CA ILE A 164 -15.98 5.61 -4.91
C ILE A 164 -15.24 6.79 -5.55
N SER A 165 -15.95 7.83 -5.96
CA SER A 165 -15.33 9.06 -6.49
C SER A 165 -14.52 9.77 -5.41
N THR A 166 -13.27 10.11 -5.72
CA THR A 166 -12.32 10.80 -4.82
C THR A 166 -11.68 12.04 -5.44
N GLY A 167 -12.05 12.39 -6.67
CA GLY A 167 -11.42 13.45 -7.48
C GLY A 167 -12.19 14.76 -7.54
N LEU A 168 -13.40 14.87 -6.96
CA LEU A 168 -14.22 16.06 -7.01
C LEU A 168 -13.90 17.00 -5.84
N LYS A 169 -14.17 18.31 -6.02
CA LYS A 169 -13.88 19.38 -5.05
C LYS A 169 -14.49 19.13 -3.65
N ASP A 170 -15.66 18.50 -3.61
CA ASP A 170 -16.37 18.19 -2.36
C ASP A 170 -15.94 16.87 -1.71
N ASN A 171 -14.97 16.17 -2.29
CA ASN A 171 -14.45 14.94 -1.72
C ASN A 171 -13.51 15.22 -0.55
N LYS A 172 -13.60 14.37 0.48
CA LYS A 172 -12.85 14.51 1.75
C LYS A 172 -11.34 14.25 1.66
N PHE A 173 -10.81 13.90 0.49
CA PHE A 173 -9.42 13.50 0.31
C PHE A 173 -8.62 14.54 -0.47
N GLY A 174 -7.44 14.89 0.07
CA GLY A 174 -6.49 15.80 -0.58
C GLY A 174 -6.82 17.28 -0.36
N VAL A 175 -5.88 18.12 -0.75
CA VAL A 175 -6.01 19.60 -0.75
C VAL A 175 -6.46 20.08 -2.12
N ASN A 176 -7.16 21.20 -2.19
CA ASN A 176 -7.55 21.81 -3.45
C ASN A 176 -6.33 22.34 -4.21
N GLU A 177 -6.44 22.45 -5.54
CA GLU A 177 -5.35 22.84 -6.44
C GLU A 177 -4.65 24.16 -6.04
N ASP A 178 -5.37 25.12 -5.46
CA ASP A 178 -4.86 26.42 -5.02
C ASP A 178 -4.17 26.39 -3.64
N GLU A 179 -4.33 25.33 -2.85
CA GLU A 179 -3.86 25.23 -1.46
C GLU A 179 -2.42 24.70 -1.28
N PRO A 180 -1.86 23.82 -2.16
CA PRO A 180 -0.53 23.25 -1.96
C PRO A 180 0.57 24.32 -1.79
N CYS A 181 0.49 25.40 -2.55
CA CYS A 181 1.46 26.50 -2.45
C CYS A 181 1.41 27.25 -1.12
N ARG A 182 0.25 27.27 -0.45
CA ARG A 182 0.10 27.89 0.87
C ARG A 182 0.67 26.98 1.97
N CYS A 183 0.46 25.67 1.86
CA CYS A 183 0.98 24.69 2.81
C CYS A 183 2.52 24.63 2.82
N ILE A 184 3.18 24.84 1.66
CA ILE A 184 4.64 24.73 1.53
C ILE A 184 5.36 26.00 2.01
N ARG A 185 4.70 27.16 2.00
CA ARG A 185 5.31 28.46 2.34
C ARG A 185 5.29 28.82 3.84
N LYS A 186 4.69 28.00 4.68
CA LYS A 186 4.66 28.16 6.15
C LYS A 186 5.65 27.22 6.82
#